data_2b825a2d967ba0835c413c1efe87ffa7
#
_entry.id   2b825a2d967ba0835c413c1efe87ffa7
#
_cell.length_a   1.000
_cell.length_b   1.000
_cell.length_c   1.000
_cell.angle_alpha   90.00
_cell.angle_beta   90.00
_cell.angle_gamma   90.00
#
_symmetry.space_group_name_H-M   'P 1'
#
loop_
_entity.id
_entity.type
_entity.pdbx_description
1 polymer ?
#
loop_
_entity_poly.entity_id
_entity_poly.type
_entity_poly.pdbx_seq_one_letter_code
_entity_poly.pdbx_strand_id
1 'polypeptide(L)'
;MIGYVTLGTNDRARGAKFYDAICRELGVGRMMENEKFIAWGAPGGGAGIGLTRPFDGKPASVGNGVMVALEARDEDQVQRLYEIALANGGTCEGTPGPRGEGFYAAYFRDPDGNKLNAFCRPA
;
A
#
# COMPACT_ATOMS: atom_id res chain seq x y z
N MET A 1 8.78 13.19 -8.67
CA MET A 1 8.40 14.23 -7.70
C MET A 1 8.34 13.69 -6.28
N ILE A 2 7.48 12.73 -5.99
CA ILE A 2 7.40 12.12 -4.66
C ILE A 2 8.52 11.10 -4.49
N GLY A 3 9.32 11.24 -3.40
CA GLY A 3 10.37 10.27 -3.09
C GLY A 3 9.80 9.07 -2.35
N TYR A 4 9.04 9.32 -1.31
CA TYR A 4 8.34 8.27 -0.57
C TYR A 4 7.21 8.88 0.25
N VAL A 5 6.27 8.03 0.68
CA VAL A 5 5.20 8.40 1.60
C VAL A 5 5.29 7.51 2.83
N THR A 6 4.84 7.99 3.97
CA THR A 6 4.77 7.18 5.18
C THR A 6 3.33 6.96 5.61
N LEU A 7 3.06 5.75 6.08
CA LEU A 7 1.77 5.36 6.65
C LEU A 7 2.02 4.92 8.09
N GLY A 8 1.09 5.26 8.97
CA GLY A 8 1.24 4.95 10.39
C GLY A 8 0.80 3.54 10.73
N THR A 9 1.44 2.96 11.74
CA THR A 9 1.06 1.64 12.24
C THR A 9 1.05 1.61 13.77
N ASN A 10 0.15 0.80 14.32
CA ASN A 10 0.11 0.49 15.75
C ASN A 10 0.66 -0.91 16.02
N ASP A 11 1.02 -1.65 14.98
CA ASP A 11 1.57 -2.99 15.07
C ASP A 11 2.50 -3.21 13.88
N ARG A 12 3.78 -2.97 14.12
CA ARG A 12 4.80 -3.01 13.06
C ARG A 12 4.85 -4.37 12.36
N ALA A 13 4.82 -5.45 13.12
CA ALA A 13 4.91 -6.79 12.55
C ALA A 13 3.70 -7.13 11.67
N ARG A 14 2.51 -6.77 12.11
CA ARG A 14 1.28 -6.98 11.36
C ARG A 14 1.27 -6.15 10.07
N GLY A 15 1.62 -4.88 10.18
CA GLY A 15 1.69 -4.00 9.00
C GLY A 15 2.78 -4.44 8.03
N ALA A 16 3.94 -4.86 8.55
CA ALA A 16 5.04 -5.33 7.72
C ALA A 16 4.65 -6.56 6.89
N LYS A 17 3.91 -7.49 7.48
CA LYS A 17 3.45 -8.68 6.77
C LYS A 17 2.60 -8.29 5.55
N PHE A 18 1.70 -7.33 5.73
CA PHE A 18 0.86 -6.81 4.67
C PHE A 18 1.70 -6.19 3.55
N TYR A 19 2.60 -5.25 3.89
CA TYR A 19 3.38 -4.55 2.87
C TYR A 19 4.46 -5.41 2.23
N ASP A 20 5.03 -6.38 2.95
CA ASP A 20 5.94 -7.35 2.34
C ASP A 20 5.24 -8.12 1.21
N ALA A 21 3.99 -8.53 1.44
CA ALA A 21 3.24 -9.29 0.45
C ALA A 21 2.83 -8.42 -0.75
N ILE A 22 2.32 -7.21 -0.49
CA ILE A 22 1.94 -6.25 -1.54
C ILE A 22 3.16 -5.90 -2.40
N CYS A 23 4.26 -5.53 -1.75
CA CYS A 23 5.46 -5.09 -2.47
C CYS A 23 6.13 -6.22 -3.22
N ARG A 24 6.05 -7.45 -2.71
CA ARG A 24 6.57 -8.63 -3.44
C ARG A 24 5.85 -8.79 -4.78
N GLU A 25 4.53 -8.62 -4.80
CA GLU A 25 3.76 -8.67 -6.05
C GLU A 25 4.19 -7.56 -7.02
N LEU A 26 4.56 -6.40 -6.48
CA LEU A 26 5.04 -5.26 -7.28
C LEU A 26 6.53 -5.37 -7.65
N GLY A 27 7.22 -6.40 -7.19
CA GLY A 27 8.61 -6.62 -7.52
C GLY A 27 9.61 -5.80 -6.71
N VAL A 28 9.20 -5.28 -5.55
CA VAL A 28 10.09 -4.51 -4.69
C VAL A 28 10.15 -5.13 -3.29
N GLY A 29 11.28 -4.92 -2.62
CA GLY A 29 11.50 -5.40 -1.27
C GLY A 29 11.77 -4.28 -0.28
N ARG A 30 12.13 -4.66 0.93
CA ARG A 30 12.55 -3.71 1.95
C ARG A 30 13.88 -3.09 1.53
N MET A 31 13.97 -1.76 1.57
CA MET A 31 15.21 -1.05 1.25
C MET A 31 15.83 -0.43 2.51
N MET A 32 15.07 -0.31 3.58
CA MET A 32 15.56 0.24 4.85
C MET A 32 14.64 -0.22 5.96
N GLU A 33 15.20 -0.52 7.14
CA GLU A 33 14.39 -0.81 8.32
C GLU A 33 15.12 -0.53 9.62
N ASN A 34 14.36 -0.14 10.62
CA ASN A 34 14.78 -0.07 12.01
C ASN A 34 13.58 -0.40 12.90
N GLU A 35 13.71 -0.23 14.22
CA GLU A 35 12.65 -0.60 15.15
C GLU A 35 11.31 0.12 14.92
N LYS A 36 11.34 1.34 14.39
CA LYS A 36 10.15 2.18 14.23
C LYS A 36 9.68 2.28 12.80
N PHE A 37 10.53 1.94 11.82
CA PHE A 37 10.30 2.29 10.44
C PHE A 37 10.75 1.18 9.50
N ILE A 38 9.95 0.94 8.46
CA ILE A 38 10.33 0.07 7.34
C ILE A 38 9.97 0.81 6.07
N ALA A 39 10.87 0.80 5.10
CA ALA A 39 10.59 1.34 3.77
C ALA A 39 10.74 0.25 2.71
N TRP A 40 9.83 0.24 1.77
CA TRP A 40 9.85 -0.63 0.60
C TRP A 40 10.04 0.22 -0.65
N GLY A 41 10.83 -0.26 -1.56
CA GLY A 41 11.10 0.41 -2.82
C GLY A 41 12.33 -0.17 -3.46
N ALA A 42 12.73 0.41 -4.60
CA ALA A 42 13.98 0.06 -5.27
C ALA A 42 14.83 1.31 -5.40
N PRO A 43 16.14 1.24 -5.14
CA PRO A 43 17.03 2.38 -5.33
C PRO A 43 16.90 2.92 -6.76
N GLY A 44 16.58 4.21 -6.89
CA GLY A 44 16.36 4.83 -8.20
C GLY A 44 15.08 4.41 -8.90
N GLY A 45 14.20 3.67 -8.24
CA GLY A 45 13.04 3.03 -8.85
C GLY A 45 11.71 3.73 -8.65
N GLY A 46 11.68 5.02 -8.40
CA GLY A 46 10.43 5.76 -8.18
C GLY A 46 10.08 5.88 -6.70
N ALA A 47 8.81 6.20 -6.42
CA ALA A 47 8.39 6.46 -5.05
C ALA A 47 8.31 5.18 -4.23
N GLY A 48 8.73 5.27 -2.97
CA GLY A 48 8.64 4.17 -2.02
C GLY A 48 7.52 4.37 -1.01
N ILE A 49 7.25 3.31 -0.24
CA ILE A 49 6.30 3.35 0.87
C ILE A 49 7.08 3.10 2.16
N GLY A 50 6.81 3.91 3.18
CA GLY A 50 7.30 3.69 4.52
C GLY A 50 6.16 3.39 5.46
N LEU A 51 6.39 2.44 6.37
CA LEU A 51 5.49 2.13 7.47
C LEU A 51 6.18 2.53 8.75
N THR A 52 5.53 3.36 9.57
CA THR A 52 6.20 3.94 10.73
C THR A 52 5.30 4.03 11.95
N ARG A 53 5.91 3.95 13.12
CA ARG A 53 5.25 4.44 14.32
C ARG A 53 5.23 5.96 14.25
N PRO A 54 4.15 6.62 14.69
CA PRO A 54 4.10 8.08 14.67
C PRO A 54 5.25 8.71 15.44
N PHE A 55 5.77 9.80 14.91
CA PHE A 55 6.93 10.49 15.50
C PHE A 55 6.68 10.94 16.93
N ASP A 56 5.43 11.32 17.25
CA ASP A 56 5.08 11.81 18.59
C ASP A 56 4.86 10.70 19.62
N GLY A 57 4.98 9.43 19.22
CA GLY A 57 4.81 8.29 20.10
C GLY A 57 3.37 7.96 20.45
N LYS A 58 2.40 8.73 19.92
CA LYS A 58 0.98 8.45 20.13
C LYS A 58 0.50 7.38 19.17
N PRO A 59 -0.67 6.76 19.43
CA PRO A 59 -1.22 5.77 18.49
C PRO A 59 -1.41 6.37 17.11
N ALA A 60 -1.14 5.55 16.09
CA ALA A 60 -1.40 5.93 14.71
C ALA A 60 -2.90 6.05 14.45
N SER A 61 -3.28 7.01 13.65
CA SER A 61 -4.64 7.17 13.18
C SER A 61 -4.62 7.43 11.68
N VAL A 62 -5.76 7.20 11.02
CA VAL A 62 -5.84 7.43 9.58
C VAL A 62 -6.30 8.84 9.29
N GLY A 63 -5.80 9.41 8.19
CA GLY A 63 -6.25 10.71 7.73
C GLY A 63 -7.49 10.57 6.86
N ASN A 64 -8.53 11.34 7.16
CA ASN A 64 -9.72 11.36 6.33
C ASN A 64 -9.40 12.05 5.01
N GLY A 65 -9.58 11.33 3.89
CA GLY A 65 -9.23 11.84 2.57
C GLY A 65 -7.84 11.43 2.09
N VAL A 66 -7.03 10.79 2.93
CA VAL A 66 -5.70 10.29 2.53
C VAL A 66 -5.83 8.92 1.88
N MET A 67 -5.16 8.74 0.76
CA MET A 67 -5.10 7.44 0.07
C MET A 67 -3.77 7.34 -0.67
N VAL A 68 -3.18 6.15 -0.65
CA VAL A 68 -1.99 5.87 -1.45
C VAL A 68 -2.41 4.98 -2.62
N ALA A 69 -2.10 5.43 -3.82
CA ALA A 69 -2.45 4.73 -5.05
C ALA A 69 -1.25 3.96 -5.58
N LEU A 70 -1.41 2.65 -5.75
CA LEU A 70 -0.38 1.76 -6.25
C LEU A 70 -0.63 1.48 -7.73
N GLU A 71 0.30 1.86 -8.57
CA GLU A 71 0.17 1.61 -10.01
C GLU A 71 0.50 0.15 -10.31
N ALA A 72 -0.45 -0.54 -10.95
CA ALA A 72 -0.29 -1.91 -11.43
C ALA A 72 -0.08 -1.88 -12.94
N ARG A 73 0.58 -2.94 -13.46
CA ARG A 73 0.85 -3.02 -14.91
C ARG A 73 -0.39 -3.38 -15.73
N ASP A 74 -1.36 -4.08 -15.13
CA ASP A 74 -2.56 -4.53 -15.83
C ASP A 74 -3.69 -4.87 -14.85
N GLU A 75 -4.86 -5.23 -15.39
CA GLU A 75 -6.03 -5.56 -14.58
C GLU A 75 -5.81 -6.82 -13.72
N ASP A 76 -5.09 -7.80 -14.24
CA ASP A 76 -4.80 -9.02 -13.47
C ASP A 76 -3.98 -8.69 -12.23
N GLN A 77 -3.01 -7.79 -12.33
CA GLN A 77 -2.23 -7.38 -11.18
C GLN A 77 -3.05 -6.60 -10.17
N VAL A 78 -3.98 -5.76 -10.61
CA VAL A 78 -4.92 -5.09 -9.71
C VAL A 78 -5.70 -6.12 -8.90
N GLN A 79 -6.21 -7.17 -9.55
CA GLN A 79 -6.94 -8.23 -8.87
C GLN A 79 -6.07 -8.98 -7.87
N ARG A 80 -4.82 -9.30 -8.23
CA ARG A 80 -3.90 -10.00 -7.33
C ARG A 80 -3.55 -9.14 -6.12
N LEU A 81 -3.29 -7.86 -6.31
CA LEU A 81 -2.99 -6.96 -5.20
C LEU A 81 -4.16 -6.86 -4.22
N TYR A 82 -5.38 -6.80 -4.75
CA TYR A 82 -6.58 -6.80 -3.93
C TYR A 82 -6.70 -8.09 -3.11
N GLU A 83 -6.53 -9.24 -3.74
CA GLU A 83 -6.59 -10.54 -3.06
C GLU A 83 -5.51 -10.68 -1.99
N ILE A 84 -4.28 -10.24 -2.31
CA ILE A 84 -3.16 -10.25 -1.36
C ILE A 84 -3.49 -9.35 -0.16
N ALA A 85 -4.05 -8.18 -0.40
CA ALA A 85 -4.44 -7.26 0.67
C ALA A 85 -5.40 -7.93 1.65
N LEU A 86 -6.47 -8.55 1.13
CA LEU A 86 -7.45 -9.22 1.98
C LEU A 86 -6.86 -10.44 2.70
N ALA A 87 -5.96 -11.17 2.05
CA ALA A 87 -5.32 -12.34 2.64
C ALA A 87 -4.33 -11.98 3.76
N ASN A 88 -3.89 -10.74 3.83
CA ASN A 88 -2.89 -10.28 4.80
C ASN A 88 -3.44 -9.25 5.79
N GLY A 89 -4.73 -9.33 6.08
CA GLY A 89 -5.34 -8.53 7.14
C GLY A 89 -5.99 -7.23 6.69
N GLY A 90 -6.00 -6.96 5.39
CA GLY A 90 -6.68 -5.79 4.84
C GLY A 90 -8.17 -6.00 4.71
N THR A 91 -8.89 -4.91 4.46
CA THR A 91 -10.35 -4.92 4.29
C THR A 91 -10.72 -4.27 2.96
N CYS A 92 -11.85 -4.70 2.39
CA CYS A 92 -12.35 -4.19 1.12
C CYS A 92 -12.96 -2.80 1.28
N GLU A 93 -12.62 -1.90 0.34
CA GLU A 93 -13.26 -0.59 0.19
C GLU A 93 -13.83 -0.44 -1.23
N GLY A 94 -13.65 -1.41 -2.08
CA GLY A 94 -14.17 -1.45 -3.45
C GLY A 94 -13.55 -2.57 -4.23
N THR A 95 -14.36 -3.52 -4.71
CA THR A 95 -13.87 -4.68 -5.47
C THR A 95 -13.25 -4.25 -6.80
N PRO A 96 -12.35 -5.07 -7.38
CA PRO A 96 -11.74 -4.75 -8.67
C PRO A 96 -12.77 -4.54 -9.78
N GLY A 97 -12.59 -3.50 -10.55
CA GLY A 97 -13.46 -3.20 -11.68
C GLY A 97 -13.19 -1.84 -12.31
N PRO A 98 -13.86 -1.56 -13.43
CA PRO A 98 -13.74 -0.25 -14.07
C PRO A 98 -14.26 0.88 -13.18
N ARG A 99 -13.61 2.03 -13.25
CA ARG A 99 -14.02 3.26 -12.59
C ARG A 99 -14.00 4.39 -13.59
N GLY A 100 -15.01 4.40 -14.48
CA GLY A 100 -15.03 5.30 -15.62
C GLY A 100 -14.15 4.80 -16.76
N GLU A 101 -14.03 5.60 -17.82
CA GLU A 101 -13.24 5.22 -18.99
C GLU A 101 -11.75 5.28 -18.68
N GLY A 102 -11.02 4.23 -19.08
CA GLY A 102 -9.57 4.19 -19.00
C GLY A 102 -9.02 4.10 -17.59
N PHE A 103 -9.82 3.67 -16.62
CA PHE A 103 -9.36 3.52 -15.26
C PHE A 103 -9.98 2.26 -14.62
N TYR A 104 -9.12 1.36 -14.18
CA TYR A 104 -9.51 0.11 -13.53
C TYR A 104 -8.84 0.06 -12.17
N ALA A 105 -9.60 -0.19 -11.11
CA ALA A 105 -9.06 -0.09 -9.76
C ALA A 105 -9.77 -1.01 -8.77
N ALA A 106 -9.09 -1.27 -7.66
CA ALA A 106 -9.64 -1.88 -6.45
C ALA A 106 -9.20 -1.03 -5.27
N TYR A 107 -10.02 -0.96 -4.23
CA TYR A 107 -9.76 -0.15 -3.05
C TYR A 107 -9.78 -1.03 -1.81
N PHE A 108 -8.83 -0.80 -0.92
CA PHE A 108 -8.71 -1.59 0.31
C PHE A 108 -8.03 -0.79 1.41
N ARG A 109 -8.13 -1.29 2.63
CA ARG A 109 -7.44 -0.74 3.79
C ARG A 109 -6.37 -1.71 4.23
N ASP A 110 -5.26 -1.18 4.73
CA ASP A 110 -4.27 -2.01 5.40
C ASP A 110 -4.77 -2.39 6.81
N PRO A 111 -4.03 -3.23 7.57
CA PRO A 111 -4.48 -3.64 8.91
C PRO A 111 -4.66 -2.50 9.92
N ASP A 112 -4.03 -1.36 9.69
CA ASP A 112 -4.19 -0.17 10.54
C ASP A 112 -5.30 0.76 10.06
N GLY A 113 -5.92 0.44 8.93
CA GLY A 113 -7.00 1.25 8.36
C GLY A 113 -6.55 2.29 7.35
N ASN A 114 -5.27 2.35 7.00
CA ASN A 114 -4.80 3.25 5.95
C ASN A 114 -5.38 2.84 4.60
N LYS A 115 -5.90 3.82 3.86
CA LYS A 115 -6.55 3.54 2.58
C LYS A 115 -5.55 3.50 1.45
N LEU A 116 -5.66 2.46 0.63
CA LEU A 116 -4.88 2.32 -0.60
C LEU A 116 -5.82 1.96 -1.75
N ASN A 117 -5.31 2.13 -2.96
CA ASN A 117 -5.89 1.45 -4.10
C ASN A 117 -4.79 0.81 -4.94
N ALA A 118 -5.18 -0.13 -5.77
CA ALA A 118 -4.37 -0.61 -6.87
C ALA A 118 -5.10 -0.22 -8.14
N PHE A 119 -4.40 0.35 -9.12
CA PHE A 119 -5.02 0.82 -10.33
C PHE A 119 -4.15 0.58 -11.55
N CYS A 120 -4.79 0.54 -12.70
CA CYS A 120 -4.11 0.62 -13.99
C CYS A 120 -4.96 1.42 -14.97
N ARG A 121 -4.31 1.87 -16.02
CA ARG A 121 -4.98 2.54 -17.14
C ARG A 121 -4.91 1.60 -18.33
N PRO A 122 -5.98 0.80 -18.57
CA PRO A 122 -5.98 -0.10 -19.73
C PRO A 122 -5.81 0.67 -21.01
N ALA A 123 -5.04 0.11 -21.94
CA ALA A 123 -4.76 0.73 -23.23
C ALA A 123 -6.00 0.74 -24.12
#